data_5fc0afda3baa25ec9daa8ae0f880d1a8
#
_entry.id   5fc0afda3baa25ec9daa8ae0f880d1a8
#
_cell.length_a   1.000
_cell.length_b   1.000
_cell.length_c   1.000
_cell.angle_alpha   90.00
_cell.angle_beta   90.00
_cell.angle_gamma   90.00
#
_symmetry.space_group_name_H-M   'P 1'
#
loop_
_entity.id
_entity.type
_entity.pdbx_description
1 polymer ?
#
loop_
_entity_poly.entity_id
_entity_poly.type
_entity_poly.pdbx_seq_one_letter_code
_entity_poly.pdbx_strand_id
1 'polypeptide(L)'
;MPGERKRRLVAELIERLRADHAALARAQQATVAGATSEEAKAEHSKDTRALEQTYLARGQAQRVEALHEGLSRVAALPLRAFADDERIAVGAVVEIEEEGAASVLLLVPFGGGIRLSGGEQVVTPLSPLGRALLGKATGDEGEVAVAGRTRAFTVRAVE
;
A
#
# COMPACT_ATOMS: atom_id res chain seq x y z
N MET A 1 5.39 23.04 10.00
CA MET A 1 5.02 22.35 11.25
C MET A 1 5.42 20.90 11.14
N PRO A 2 6.15 20.36 12.09
CA PRO A 2 6.40 18.94 12.14
C PRO A 2 5.07 18.17 12.11
N GLY A 3 4.96 17.21 11.21
CA GLY A 3 3.75 16.41 11.06
C GLY A 3 2.72 16.91 10.03
N GLU A 4 2.82 18.13 9.51
CA GLU A 4 1.89 18.62 8.48
C GLU A 4 2.10 17.88 7.15
N ARG A 5 3.36 17.70 6.76
CA ARG A 5 3.74 16.92 5.59
C ARG A 5 3.19 15.49 5.70
N LYS A 6 3.43 14.85 6.82
CA LYS A 6 2.95 13.49 7.11
C LYS A 6 1.43 13.39 6.98
N ARG A 7 0.70 14.32 7.61
CA ARG A 7 -0.78 14.33 7.51
C ARG A 7 -1.25 14.46 6.07
N ARG A 8 -0.62 15.33 5.28
CA ARG A 8 -0.94 15.49 3.87
C ARG A 8 -0.69 14.21 3.09
N LEU A 9 0.46 13.57 3.27
CA LEU A 9 0.80 12.32 2.58
C LEU A 9 -0.15 11.18 2.94
N VAL A 10 -0.48 11.03 4.21
CA VAL A 10 -1.42 10.00 4.66
C VAL A 10 -2.83 10.29 4.16
N ALA A 11 -3.27 11.55 4.18
CA ALA A 11 -4.58 11.93 3.63
C ALA A 11 -4.68 11.64 2.13
N GLU A 12 -3.64 11.95 1.36
CA GLU A 12 -3.58 11.62 -0.07
C GLU A 12 -3.65 10.10 -0.30
N LEU A 13 -2.90 9.33 0.48
CA LEU A 13 -2.94 7.88 0.41
C LEU A 13 -4.35 7.33 0.70
N ILE A 14 -4.99 7.83 1.75
CA ILE A 14 -6.35 7.42 2.12
C ILE A 14 -7.33 7.71 0.98
N GLU A 15 -7.28 8.89 0.37
CA GLU A 15 -8.14 9.24 -0.76
C GLU A 15 -7.90 8.30 -1.95
N ARG A 16 -6.66 7.98 -2.23
CA ARG A 16 -6.30 7.04 -3.29
C ARG A 16 -6.83 5.64 -3.02
N LEU A 17 -6.65 5.13 -1.81
CA LEU A 17 -7.16 3.82 -1.40
C LEU A 17 -8.69 3.77 -1.41
N ARG A 18 -9.37 4.85 -1.03
CA ARG A 18 -10.84 4.97 -1.13
C ARG A 18 -11.31 4.90 -2.58
N ALA A 19 -10.65 5.62 -3.48
CA ALA A 19 -10.98 5.58 -4.91
C ALA A 19 -10.78 4.18 -5.49
N ASP A 20 -9.69 3.53 -5.17
CA ASP A 20 -9.39 2.15 -5.61
C ASP A 20 -10.41 1.17 -5.05
N HIS A 21 -10.77 1.29 -3.78
CA HIS A 21 -11.81 0.49 -3.14
C HIS A 21 -13.17 0.65 -3.85
N ALA A 22 -13.59 1.89 -4.10
CA ALA A 22 -14.85 2.17 -4.78
C ALA A 22 -14.88 1.60 -6.20
N ALA A 23 -13.78 1.74 -6.95
CA ALA A 23 -13.67 1.18 -8.31
C ALA A 23 -13.71 -0.35 -8.30
N LEU A 24 -13.00 -0.97 -7.38
CA LEU A 24 -12.94 -2.43 -7.26
C LEU A 24 -14.29 -3.01 -6.79
N ALA A 25 -14.95 -2.33 -5.84
CA ALA A 25 -16.29 -2.72 -5.38
C ALA A 25 -17.33 -2.66 -6.49
N ARG A 26 -17.29 -1.62 -7.35
CA ARG A 26 -18.16 -1.53 -8.52
C ARG A 26 -17.88 -2.65 -9.52
N ALA A 27 -16.63 -2.95 -9.80
CA ALA A 27 -16.25 -4.03 -10.69
C ALA A 27 -16.71 -5.40 -10.14
N GLN A 28 -16.59 -5.62 -8.85
CA GLN A 28 -17.05 -6.83 -8.18
C GLN A 28 -18.58 -6.97 -8.26
N GLN A 29 -19.33 -5.89 -8.03
CA GLN A 29 -20.79 -5.90 -8.17
C GLN A 29 -21.23 -6.24 -9.60
N ALA A 30 -20.57 -5.68 -10.62
CA ALA A 30 -20.84 -5.98 -12.01
C ALA A 30 -20.57 -7.46 -12.34
N THR A 31 -19.50 -8.03 -11.80
CA THR A 31 -19.15 -9.45 -11.97
C THR A 31 -20.18 -10.37 -11.29
N VAL A 32 -20.62 -10.03 -10.08
CA VAL A 32 -21.66 -10.78 -9.36
C VAL A 32 -22.98 -10.74 -10.12
N ALA A 33 -23.40 -9.57 -10.61
CA ALA A 33 -24.61 -9.42 -11.42
C ALA A 33 -24.53 -10.25 -12.71
N GLY A 34 -23.36 -10.26 -13.38
CA GLY A 34 -23.11 -11.08 -14.56
C GLY A 34 -23.20 -12.58 -14.26
N ALA A 35 -22.56 -13.05 -13.19
CA ALA A 35 -22.61 -14.44 -12.75
C ALA A 35 -24.05 -14.88 -12.41
N THR A 36 -24.80 -14.07 -11.69
CA THR A 36 -26.19 -14.33 -11.35
C THR A 36 -27.08 -14.41 -12.60
N SER A 37 -26.87 -13.54 -13.58
CA SER A 37 -27.60 -13.57 -14.86
C SER A 37 -27.30 -14.82 -15.66
N GLU A 38 -26.04 -15.27 -15.68
CA GLU A 38 -25.63 -16.50 -16.37
C GLU A 38 -26.22 -17.73 -15.70
N GLU A 39 -26.22 -17.79 -14.37
CA GLU A 39 -26.86 -18.88 -13.60
C GLU A 39 -28.36 -18.96 -13.86
N ALA A 40 -29.04 -17.82 -13.96
CA ALA A 40 -30.46 -17.76 -14.29
C ALA A 40 -30.78 -18.21 -15.72
N LYS A 41 -29.81 -18.12 -16.64
CA LYS A 41 -29.96 -18.56 -18.03
C LYS A 41 -29.48 -19.99 -18.26
N ALA A 42 -28.61 -20.51 -17.39
CA ALA A 42 -28.05 -21.84 -17.52
C ALA A 42 -29.09 -22.90 -17.07
N GLU A 43 -29.81 -23.48 -18.02
CA GLU A 43 -30.67 -24.63 -17.76
C GLU A 43 -29.89 -25.91 -17.47
N HIS A 44 -28.57 -25.90 -17.58
CA HIS A 44 -27.70 -27.08 -17.38
C HIS A 44 -26.55 -26.74 -16.42
N SER A 45 -26.41 -27.56 -15.39
CA SER A 45 -25.42 -27.50 -14.32
C SER A 45 -23.94 -27.70 -14.76
N LYS A 46 -23.64 -27.65 -16.06
CA LYS A 46 -22.30 -27.84 -16.63
C LYS A 46 -21.74 -26.63 -17.35
N ASP A 47 -22.26 -25.43 -17.09
CA ASP A 47 -21.74 -24.25 -17.72
C ASP A 47 -20.46 -23.79 -16.99
N THR A 48 -19.31 -24.09 -17.62
CA THR A 48 -17.97 -23.71 -17.17
C THR A 48 -17.82 -22.20 -17.00
N ARG A 49 -18.53 -21.41 -17.80
CA ARG A 49 -18.48 -19.92 -17.71
C ARG A 49 -19.11 -19.41 -16.44
N ALA A 50 -20.26 -19.94 -16.01
CA ALA A 50 -20.90 -19.55 -14.75
C ALA A 50 -20.00 -19.88 -13.56
N LEU A 51 -19.33 -21.03 -13.59
CA LEU A 51 -18.37 -21.44 -12.57
C LEU A 51 -17.15 -20.53 -12.53
N GLU A 52 -16.57 -20.21 -13.68
CA GLU A 52 -15.44 -19.29 -13.81
C GLU A 52 -15.79 -17.90 -13.28
N GLN A 53 -16.96 -17.36 -13.62
CA GLN A 53 -17.43 -16.09 -13.12
C GLN A 53 -17.66 -16.10 -11.61
N THR A 54 -18.13 -17.20 -11.05
CA THR A 54 -18.27 -17.36 -9.60
C THR A 54 -16.93 -17.32 -8.89
N TYR A 55 -15.90 -17.99 -9.43
CA TYR A 55 -14.55 -17.93 -8.89
C TYR A 55 -13.94 -16.53 -9.01
N LEU A 56 -14.16 -15.85 -10.13
CA LEU A 56 -13.71 -14.48 -10.34
C LEU A 56 -14.36 -13.52 -9.35
N ALA A 57 -15.67 -13.63 -9.15
CA ALA A 57 -16.42 -12.81 -8.19
C ALA A 57 -15.91 -13.02 -6.76
N ARG A 58 -15.61 -14.26 -6.38
CA ARG A 58 -15.04 -14.60 -5.06
C ARG A 58 -13.65 -13.99 -4.89
N GLY A 59 -12.78 -14.09 -5.89
CA GLY A 59 -11.45 -13.47 -5.87
C GLY A 59 -11.52 -11.96 -5.78
N GLN A 60 -12.44 -11.30 -6.48
CA GLN A 60 -12.67 -9.87 -6.38
C GLN A 60 -13.21 -9.47 -5.00
N ALA A 61 -14.12 -10.23 -4.42
CA ALA A 61 -14.65 -9.98 -3.08
C ALA A 61 -13.53 -10.02 -2.02
N GLN A 62 -12.61 -10.95 -2.12
CA GLN A 62 -11.44 -11.03 -1.24
C GLN A 62 -10.52 -9.81 -1.39
N ARG A 63 -10.32 -9.32 -2.60
CA ARG A 63 -9.53 -8.11 -2.86
C ARG A 63 -10.20 -6.85 -2.29
N VAL A 64 -11.52 -6.73 -2.46
CA VAL A 64 -12.30 -5.62 -1.89
C VAL A 64 -12.17 -5.62 -0.36
N GLU A 65 -12.30 -6.77 0.27
CA GLU A 65 -12.16 -6.91 1.72
C GLU A 65 -10.75 -6.57 2.21
N ALA A 66 -9.73 -7.08 1.53
CA ALA A 66 -8.34 -6.78 1.87
C ALA A 66 -8.02 -5.29 1.74
N LEU A 67 -8.55 -4.64 0.72
CA LEU A 67 -8.38 -3.20 0.49
C LEU A 67 -9.14 -2.38 1.55
N HIS A 68 -10.34 -2.80 1.93
CA HIS A 68 -11.11 -2.18 3.00
C HIS A 68 -10.36 -2.27 4.35
N GLU A 69 -9.86 -3.44 4.69
CA GLU A 69 -9.08 -3.66 5.89
C GLU A 69 -7.79 -2.83 5.89
N GLY A 70 -7.07 -2.82 4.76
CA GLY A 70 -5.86 -2.02 4.61
C GLY A 70 -6.13 -0.52 4.76
N LEU A 71 -7.19 -0.02 4.14
CA LEU A 71 -7.63 1.37 4.29
C LEU A 71 -7.93 1.72 5.75
N SER A 72 -8.63 0.84 6.45
CA SER A 72 -8.95 1.03 7.87
C SER A 72 -7.69 1.10 8.73
N ARG A 73 -6.70 0.28 8.44
CA ARG A 73 -5.41 0.28 9.15
C ARG A 73 -4.62 1.56 8.91
N VAL A 74 -4.60 2.07 7.69
CA VAL A 74 -3.94 3.36 7.38
C VAL A 74 -4.68 4.51 8.05
N ALA A 75 -6.01 4.53 8.00
CA ALA A 75 -6.83 5.57 8.61
C ALA A 75 -6.72 5.61 10.14
N ALA A 76 -6.49 4.46 10.77
CA ALA A 76 -6.31 4.35 12.22
C ALA A 76 -4.88 4.63 12.69
N LEU A 77 -3.94 4.86 11.78
CA LEU A 77 -2.53 5.05 12.11
C LEU A 77 -2.33 6.33 12.93
N PRO A 78 -1.69 6.25 14.12
CA PRO A 78 -1.36 7.44 14.90
C PRO A 78 -0.30 8.28 14.13
N LEU A 79 -0.63 9.52 13.85
CA LEU A 79 0.27 10.45 13.18
C LEU A 79 1.01 11.27 14.24
N ARG A 80 2.14 10.76 14.69
CA ARG A 80 3.02 11.41 15.66
C ARG A 80 4.30 11.90 15.01
N ALA A 81 4.94 12.84 15.63
CA ALA A 81 6.30 13.25 15.26
C ALA A 81 7.31 12.19 15.74
N PHE A 82 8.40 12.05 15.01
CA PHE A 82 9.57 11.28 15.41
C PHE A 82 10.66 12.26 15.88
N ALA A 83 11.36 11.89 16.93
CA ALA A 83 12.53 12.63 17.37
C ALA A 83 13.71 12.40 16.43
N ASP A 84 14.68 13.30 16.40
CA ASP A 84 15.83 13.24 15.47
C ASP A 84 16.67 11.96 15.61
N ASP A 85 16.71 11.38 16.81
CA ASP A 85 17.45 10.16 17.13
C ASP A 85 16.55 8.92 17.22
N GLU A 86 15.27 9.10 16.94
CA GLU A 86 14.30 8.00 17.03
C GLU A 86 14.45 7.03 15.87
N ARG A 87 14.28 5.75 16.19
CA ARG A 87 14.33 4.68 15.20
C ARG A 87 13.09 4.66 14.32
N ILE A 88 13.30 4.38 13.05
CA ILE A 88 12.23 4.26 12.07
C ILE A 88 11.26 3.17 12.49
N ALA A 89 9.98 3.54 12.52
CA ALA A 89 8.86 2.65 12.79
C ALA A 89 7.70 2.99 11.84
N VAL A 90 6.65 2.18 11.86
CA VAL A 90 5.44 2.43 11.06
C VAL A 90 4.86 3.80 11.42
N GLY A 91 4.52 4.58 10.40
CA GLY A 91 4.08 5.97 10.52
C GLY A 91 5.17 7.00 10.25
N ALA A 92 6.40 6.57 10.02
CA ALA A 92 7.51 7.47 9.69
C ALA A 92 7.47 7.94 8.23
N VAL A 93 7.83 9.19 8.02
CA VAL A 93 8.29 9.70 6.73
C VAL A 93 9.81 9.71 6.76
N VAL A 94 10.42 9.03 5.83
CA VAL A 94 11.87 8.80 5.81
C VAL A 94 12.47 9.38 4.54
N GLU A 95 13.49 10.20 4.69
CA GLU A 95 14.31 10.64 3.57
C GLU A 95 15.56 9.76 3.49
N ILE A 96 15.77 9.17 2.34
CA ILE A 96 16.97 8.38 2.06
C ILE A 96 17.74 8.94 0.88
N GLU A 97 19.02 8.63 0.83
CA GLU A 97 19.87 8.92 -0.31
C GLU A 97 20.45 7.61 -0.86
N GLU A 98 20.25 7.39 -2.15
CA GLU A 98 20.84 6.28 -2.90
C GLU A 98 21.64 6.84 -4.07
N GLU A 99 22.91 6.52 -4.16
CA GLU A 99 23.78 6.95 -5.27
C GLU A 99 23.71 8.47 -5.57
N GLY A 100 23.62 9.27 -4.53
CA GLY A 100 23.51 10.73 -4.64
C GLY A 100 22.09 11.25 -4.94
N ALA A 101 21.12 10.40 -5.10
CA ALA A 101 19.72 10.79 -5.33
C ALA A 101 18.88 10.66 -4.05
N ALA A 102 18.15 11.71 -3.72
CA ALA A 102 17.26 11.71 -2.56
C ALA A 102 15.88 11.15 -2.93
N SER A 103 15.31 10.37 -2.01
CA SER A 103 13.96 9.83 -2.10
C SER A 103 13.24 9.99 -0.78
N VAL A 104 11.93 10.20 -0.85
CA VAL A 104 11.06 10.29 0.33
C VAL A 104 10.14 9.09 0.36
N LEU A 105 10.11 8.44 1.51
CA LEU A 105 9.35 7.21 1.74
C LEU A 105 8.34 7.43 2.86
N LEU A 106 7.13 6.94 2.68
CA LEU A 106 6.10 6.88 3.72
C LEU A 106 5.91 5.43 4.15
N LEU A 107 6.28 5.11 5.38
CA LEU A 107 6.20 3.74 5.93
C LEU A 107 4.86 3.53 6.65
N VAL A 108 3.96 2.79 6.03
CA VAL A 108 2.59 2.55 6.49
C VAL A 108 2.21 1.08 6.35
N PRO A 109 1.13 0.63 7.04
CA PRO A 109 0.77 -0.79 7.04
C PRO A 109 0.21 -1.31 5.71
N PHE A 110 -0.22 -0.44 4.80
CA PHE A 110 -0.86 -0.85 3.54
C PHE A 110 -0.64 0.20 2.45
N GLY A 111 -0.66 -0.24 1.18
CA GLY A 111 -0.53 0.66 0.03
C GLY A 111 0.88 0.69 -0.56
N GLY A 112 1.72 -0.27 -0.23
CA GLY A 112 3.09 -0.34 -0.75
C GLY A 112 3.16 -0.32 -2.27
N GLY A 113 4.12 0.44 -2.80
CA GLY A 113 4.31 0.64 -4.23
C GLY A 113 3.56 1.84 -4.82
N ILE A 114 2.62 2.43 -4.10
CA ILE A 114 1.93 3.64 -4.53
C ILE A 114 2.92 4.81 -4.51
N ARG A 115 2.91 5.59 -5.59
CA ARG A 115 3.62 6.86 -5.67
C ARG A 115 2.64 8.01 -5.47
N LEU A 116 2.94 8.89 -4.53
CA LEU A 116 2.13 10.06 -4.24
C LEU A 116 2.46 11.22 -5.19
N SER A 117 1.64 12.25 -5.20
CA SER A 117 1.72 13.34 -6.16
C SER A 117 3.04 14.12 -6.12
N GLY A 118 3.69 14.19 -4.98
CA GLY A 118 5.00 14.82 -4.81
C GLY A 118 6.19 13.91 -5.13
N GLY A 119 5.94 12.68 -5.57
CA GLY A 119 6.97 11.70 -5.88
C GLY A 119 7.35 10.78 -4.71
N GLU A 120 6.77 10.99 -3.55
CA GLU A 120 6.97 10.14 -2.38
C GLU A 120 6.47 8.71 -2.66
N GLN A 121 7.18 7.73 -2.18
CA GLN A 121 6.84 6.32 -2.35
C GLN A 121 6.28 5.74 -1.06
N VAL A 122 5.16 5.05 -1.18
CA VAL A 122 4.58 4.31 -0.06
C VAL A 122 5.28 2.96 0.08
N VAL A 123 5.71 2.66 1.30
CA VAL A 123 6.46 1.45 1.64
C VAL A 123 5.79 0.77 2.83
N THR A 124 5.74 -0.56 2.82
CA THR A 124 5.20 -1.34 3.94
C THR A 124 6.30 -2.08 4.69
N PRO A 125 6.07 -2.42 5.98
CA PRO A 125 7.04 -3.20 6.76
C PRO A 125 7.40 -4.56 6.15
N LEU A 126 6.53 -5.12 5.33
CA LEU A 126 6.74 -6.43 4.71
C LEU A 126 7.56 -6.36 3.42
N SER A 127 7.69 -5.18 2.81
CA SER A 127 8.50 -4.98 1.61
C SER A 127 10.00 -5.09 1.94
N PRO A 128 10.84 -5.46 0.96
CA PRO A 128 12.30 -5.49 1.18
C PRO A 128 12.85 -4.17 1.71
N LEU A 129 12.44 -3.05 1.12
CA LEU A 129 12.89 -1.72 1.56
C LEU A 129 12.36 -1.37 2.95
N GLY A 130 11.10 -1.67 3.24
CA GLY A 130 10.52 -1.45 4.57
C GLY A 130 11.24 -2.22 5.67
N ARG A 131 11.58 -3.48 5.41
CA ARG A 131 12.37 -4.29 6.35
C ARG A 131 13.76 -3.71 6.58
N ALA A 132 14.40 -3.21 5.52
CA ALA A 132 15.73 -2.61 5.62
C ALA A 132 15.71 -1.28 6.39
N LEU A 133 14.61 -0.53 6.34
CA LEU A 133 14.44 0.75 7.03
C LEU A 133 14.12 0.60 8.52
N LEU A 134 13.26 -0.36 8.87
CA LEU A 134 12.80 -0.54 10.25
C LEU A 134 13.96 -0.64 11.24
N GLY A 135 13.89 0.16 12.31
CA GLY A 135 14.87 0.18 13.37
C GLY A 135 16.14 0.98 13.08
N LYS A 136 16.29 1.54 11.89
CA LYS A 136 17.40 2.45 11.58
C LYS A 136 17.08 3.86 12.06
N ALA A 137 18.09 4.67 12.24
CA ALA A 137 18.00 6.06 12.62
C ALA A 137 18.69 6.95 11.59
N THR A 138 18.49 8.26 11.70
CA THR A 138 19.18 9.24 10.87
C THR A 138 20.71 9.03 10.92
N GLY A 139 21.34 8.99 9.77
CA GLY A 139 22.77 8.71 9.61
C GLY A 139 23.12 7.24 9.39
N ASP A 140 22.20 6.32 9.64
CA ASP A 140 22.43 4.90 9.41
C ASP A 140 22.44 4.57 7.93
N GLU A 141 23.24 3.58 7.60
CA GLU A 141 23.31 2.99 6.26
C GLU A 141 22.58 1.65 6.23
N GLY A 142 22.04 1.30 5.08
CA GLY A 142 21.39 0.03 4.86
C GLY A 142 21.52 -0.43 3.41
N GLU A 143 21.17 -1.69 3.21
CA GLU A 143 21.14 -2.30 1.88
C GLU A 143 19.81 -2.98 1.66
N VAL A 144 19.35 -2.92 0.42
CA VAL A 144 18.16 -3.63 -0.02
C VAL A 144 18.45 -4.40 -1.31
N ALA A 145 18.06 -5.65 -1.36
CA ALA A 145 18.14 -6.47 -2.56
C ALA A 145 16.81 -6.46 -3.29
N VAL A 146 16.79 -5.94 -4.50
CA VAL A 146 15.60 -5.89 -5.37
C VAL A 146 16.01 -6.34 -6.77
N ALA A 147 15.27 -7.30 -7.32
CA ALA A 147 15.49 -7.81 -8.67
C ALA A 147 16.94 -8.27 -8.94
N GLY A 148 17.57 -8.94 -7.98
CA GLY A 148 18.94 -9.45 -8.10
C GLY A 148 20.04 -8.39 -7.96
N ARG A 149 19.68 -7.16 -7.64
CA ARG A 149 20.63 -6.06 -7.39
C ARG A 149 20.56 -5.63 -5.94
N THR A 150 21.73 -5.42 -5.33
CA THR A 150 21.85 -4.81 -4.01
C THR A 150 22.04 -3.31 -4.17
N ARG A 151 21.18 -2.53 -3.48
CA ARG A 151 21.22 -1.08 -3.48
C ARG A 151 21.50 -0.61 -2.06
N ALA A 152 22.52 0.22 -1.90
CA ALA A 152 22.86 0.84 -0.63
C ALA A 152 22.16 2.18 -0.49
N PHE A 153 21.70 2.50 0.71
CA PHE A 153 21.09 3.78 1.03
C PHE A 153 21.60 4.31 2.37
N THR A 154 21.47 5.63 2.54
CA THR A 154 21.73 6.30 3.81
C THR A 154 20.45 7.00 4.26
N VAL A 155 20.08 6.87 5.53
CA VAL A 155 18.95 7.58 6.12
C VAL A 155 19.36 9.02 6.41
N ARG A 156 18.68 9.98 5.79
CA ARG A 156 18.99 11.40 5.92
C ARG A 156 18.12 12.10 6.95
N ALA A 157 16.86 11.73 7.04
CA ALA A 157 15.92 12.31 7.99
C ALA A 157 14.79 11.33 8.30
N VAL A 158 14.23 11.44 9.50
CA VAL A 158 13.05 10.70 9.96
C VAL A 158 12.07 11.72 10.58
N GLU A 159 10.83 11.73 10.07
CA GLU A 159 9.77 12.64 10.53
C GLU A 159 8.55 11.86 11.06
#